data_a642a438e0d9bfd9d81cbd6de8b0eec7
#
_entry.id   a642a438e0d9bfd9d81cbd6de8b0eec7
#
_cell.length_a   1.000
_cell.length_b   1.000
_cell.length_c   1.000
_cell.angle_alpha   90.00
_cell.angle_beta   90.00
_cell.angle_gamma   90.00
#
_symmetry.space_group_name_H-M   'P 1'
#
loop_
_entity.id
_entity.type
_entity.pdbx_description
1 polymer ?
#
loop_
_entity_poly.entity_id
_entity_poly.type
_entity_poly.pdbx_seq_one_letter_code
_entity_poly.pdbx_strand_id
1 'polypeptide(L)'
;MKRILTILLTVIMLGSLSVNCVTADETKDITVTLDGNQIEFPDAKPYIFKERTLVPIRFVSEAMGADVSWNGEESEVNIVKGRDNIITHILSSKATLNGVLYTFDVPAMIKDDRTFVPLRFIAELLNCDVEWDENTYTVTITSPPA
;
A
#
# COMPACT_ATOMS: atom_id res chain seq x y z
N MET A 1 -36.57 14.22 74.04
CA MET A 1 -36.04 13.24 73.12
C MET A 1 -35.58 13.92 71.86
N LYS A 2 -34.32 14.03 71.68
CA LYS A 2 -33.76 14.63 70.48
C LYS A 2 -33.46 13.55 69.47
N ARG A 3 -34.20 13.54 68.38
CA ARG A 3 -33.89 12.64 67.26
C ARG A 3 -32.80 13.28 66.43
N ILE A 4 -31.64 12.72 66.47
CA ILE A 4 -30.54 13.10 65.60
C ILE A 4 -30.84 12.52 64.24
N LEU A 5 -31.22 13.36 63.28
CA LEU A 5 -31.35 12.96 61.91
C LEU A 5 -29.99 12.96 61.29
N THR A 6 -29.40 11.79 61.20
CA THR A 6 -28.14 11.64 60.48
C THR A 6 -28.42 11.71 58.98
N ILE A 7 -28.12 12.83 58.39
CA ILE A 7 -28.17 12.97 56.96
C ILE A 7 -26.91 12.27 56.41
N LEU A 8 -27.12 11.09 55.87
CA LEU A 8 -26.07 10.37 55.14
C LEU A 8 -25.89 11.04 53.78
N LEU A 9 -24.86 11.88 53.71
CA LEU A 9 -24.49 12.52 52.45
C LEU A 9 -23.77 11.48 51.60
N THR A 10 -24.52 10.79 50.75
CA THR A 10 -23.93 9.93 49.73
C THR A 10 -23.28 10.82 48.71
N VAL A 11 -21.95 10.95 48.79
CA VAL A 11 -21.15 11.53 47.74
C VAL A 11 -21.17 10.56 46.56
N ILE A 12 -21.98 10.84 45.59
CA ILE A 12 -21.90 10.13 44.29
C ILE A 12 -20.63 10.63 43.64
N MET A 13 -19.57 9.86 43.77
CA MET A 13 -18.41 10.03 42.89
C MET A 13 -18.84 9.67 41.48
N LEU A 14 -19.16 10.68 40.70
CA LEU A 14 -19.18 10.57 39.25
C LEU A 14 -17.72 10.31 38.82
N GLY A 15 -17.37 9.02 38.73
CA GLY A 15 -16.20 8.61 38.00
C GLY A 15 -16.39 9.04 36.57
N SER A 16 -15.69 10.12 36.17
CA SER A 16 -15.55 10.43 34.77
C SER A 16 -14.78 9.25 34.14
N LEU A 17 -15.54 8.36 33.53
CA LEU A 17 -15.00 7.43 32.55
C LEU A 17 -14.44 8.30 31.43
N SER A 18 -13.16 8.59 31.49
CA SER A 18 -12.42 9.04 30.34
C SER A 18 -12.50 7.91 29.32
N VAL A 19 -13.47 7.97 28.46
CA VAL A 19 -13.44 7.19 27.24
C VAL A 19 -12.22 7.71 26.49
N ASN A 20 -11.09 7.04 26.67
CA ASN A 20 -10.00 7.15 25.71
C ASN A 20 -10.59 6.65 24.40
N CYS A 21 -11.10 7.59 23.63
CA CYS A 21 -11.33 7.36 22.23
C CYS A 21 -9.95 7.03 21.68
N VAL A 22 -9.65 5.74 21.55
CA VAL A 22 -8.59 5.30 20.67
C VAL A 22 -9.08 5.73 19.31
N THR A 23 -8.66 6.92 18.89
CA THR A 23 -8.76 7.29 17.50
C THR A 23 -8.07 6.16 16.75
N ALA A 24 -8.87 5.41 15.97
CA ALA A 24 -8.30 4.53 14.99
C ALA A 24 -7.24 5.37 14.27
N ASP A 25 -5.99 4.89 14.28
CA ASP A 25 -4.91 5.50 13.53
C ASP A 25 -5.49 5.73 12.14
N GLU A 26 -5.71 6.99 11.78
CA GLU A 26 -6.14 7.33 10.44
C GLU A 26 -4.98 6.91 9.56
N THR A 27 -5.08 5.69 9.02
CA THR A 27 -4.14 5.23 8.02
C THR A 27 -4.23 6.23 6.88
N LYS A 28 -3.26 7.13 6.82
CA LYS A 28 -3.20 8.11 5.75
C LYS A 28 -3.20 7.38 4.42
N ASP A 29 -4.12 7.75 3.57
CA ASP A 29 -4.17 7.20 2.22
C ASP A 29 -2.88 7.57 1.47
N ILE A 30 -2.29 6.59 0.81
CA ILE A 30 -1.10 6.79 0.01
C ILE A 30 -1.53 7.31 -1.36
N THR A 31 -0.98 8.44 -1.75
CA THR A 31 -1.16 9.01 -3.08
C THR A 31 -0.01 8.57 -3.97
N VAL A 32 -0.30 8.12 -5.18
CA VAL A 32 0.69 7.77 -6.19
C VAL A 32 0.50 8.67 -7.40
N THR A 33 1.56 9.34 -7.83
CA THR A 33 1.56 10.17 -9.04
C THR A 33 2.54 9.64 -10.06
N LEU A 34 2.19 9.73 -11.32
CA LEU A 34 3.05 9.41 -12.45
C LEU A 34 3.13 10.64 -13.37
N ASP A 35 4.32 11.18 -13.54
CA ASP A 35 4.57 12.37 -14.35
C ASP A 35 3.61 13.54 -14.02
N GLY A 36 3.34 13.73 -12.72
CA GLY A 36 2.45 14.76 -12.20
C GLY A 36 0.95 14.41 -12.19
N ASN A 37 0.54 13.27 -12.73
CA ASN A 37 -0.85 12.81 -12.73
C ASN A 37 -1.09 11.78 -11.66
N GLN A 38 -2.13 11.96 -10.86
CA GLN A 38 -2.51 11.00 -9.82
C GLN A 38 -3.07 9.72 -10.44
N ILE A 39 -2.59 8.58 -9.93
CA ILE A 39 -3.13 7.26 -10.28
C ILE A 39 -4.31 6.96 -9.34
N GLU A 40 -5.45 6.63 -9.92
CA GLU A 40 -6.63 6.24 -9.17
C GLU A 40 -6.63 4.74 -8.85
N PHE A 41 -7.08 4.40 -7.64
CA PHE A 41 -7.20 3.03 -7.15
C PHE A 41 -8.64 2.76 -6.72
N PRO A 42 -9.55 2.48 -7.64
CA PRO A 42 -10.98 2.37 -7.33
C PRO A 42 -11.35 1.16 -6.47
N ASP A 43 -10.63 0.05 -6.60
CA ASP A 43 -10.98 -1.22 -5.97
C ASP A 43 -10.09 -1.60 -4.80
N ALA A 44 -8.82 -1.23 -4.85
CA ALA A 44 -7.83 -1.64 -3.87
C ALA A 44 -6.76 -0.55 -3.73
N LYS A 45 -6.53 -0.12 -2.52
CA LYS A 45 -5.61 0.99 -2.22
C LYS A 45 -4.20 0.50 -1.93
N PRO A 46 -3.16 1.30 -2.27
CA PRO A 46 -1.81 1.06 -1.81
C PRO A 46 -1.73 1.00 -0.28
N TYR A 47 -0.82 0.20 0.23
CA TYR A 47 -0.53 0.12 1.67
C TYR A 47 0.94 -0.11 1.93
N ILE A 48 1.38 0.17 3.17
CA ILE A 48 2.75 -0.05 3.60
C ILE A 48 2.85 -1.41 4.30
N PHE A 49 3.78 -2.23 3.85
CA PHE A 49 4.11 -3.51 4.46
C PHE A 49 5.63 -3.65 4.54
N LYS A 50 6.15 -3.91 5.74
CA LYS A 50 7.61 -4.01 5.99
C LYS A 50 8.40 -2.84 5.38
N GLU A 51 7.91 -1.62 5.62
CA GLU A 51 8.52 -0.38 5.12
C GLU A 51 8.56 -0.24 3.58
N ARG A 52 7.77 -1.02 2.87
CA ARG A 52 7.61 -0.94 1.42
C ARG A 52 6.19 -0.57 1.05
N THR A 53 6.05 0.31 0.08
CA THR A 53 4.74 0.64 -0.50
C THR A 53 4.34 -0.46 -1.48
N LEU A 54 3.28 -1.18 -1.14
CA LEU A 54 2.67 -2.17 -2.01
C LEU A 54 1.51 -1.55 -2.76
N VAL A 55 1.43 -1.81 -4.05
CA VAL A 55 0.40 -1.28 -4.94
C VAL A 55 -0.27 -2.39 -5.72
N PRO A 56 -1.57 -2.24 -6.06
CA PRO A 56 -2.22 -3.12 -7.01
C PRO A 56 -1.51 -3.01 -8.36
N ILE A 57 -0.89 -4.11 -8.79
CA ILE A 57 0.04 -4.10 -9.92
C ILE A 57 -0.61 -3.61 -11.22
N ARG A 58 -1.86 -3.97 -11.46
CA ARG A 58 -2.55 -3.63 -12.70
C ARG A 58 -2.67 -2.13 -12.89
N PHE A 59 -3.16 -1.41 -11.89
CA PHE A 59 -3.39 0.03 -12.01
C PHE A 59 -2.12 0.82 -12.26
N VAL A 60 -1.04 0.48 -11.56
CA VAL A 60 0.25 1.17 -11.73
C VAL A 60 0.89 0.81 -13.06
N SER A 61 0.91 -0.47 -13.41
CA SER A 61 1.53 -0.92 -14.66
C SER A 61 0.79 -0.37 -15.89
N GLU A 62 -0.53 -0.41 -15.89
CA GLU A 62 -1.33 0.17 -16.97
C GLU A 62 -1.14 1.69 -17.09
N ALA A 63 -1.05 2.41 -15.95
CA ALA A 63 -0.75 3.84 -15.95
C ALA A 63 0.63 4.15 -16.56
N MET A 64 1.61 3.25 -16.37
CA MET A 64 2.93 3.34 -16.99
C MET A 64 2.97 2.86 -18.44
N GLY A 65 1.83 2.49 -19.03
CA GLY A 65 1.74 2.01 -20.41
C GLY A 65 2.13 0.54 -20.60
N ALA A 66 2.08 -0.25 -19.55
CA ALA A 66 2.35 -1.69 -19.58
C ALA A 66 1.07 -2.51 -19.59
N ASP A 67 1.12 -3.67 -20.22
CA ASP A 67 0.07 -4.69 -20.16
C ASP A 67 0.39 -5.69 -19.05
N VAL A 68 -0.63 -6.09 -18.28
CA VAL A 68 -0.50 -7.06 -17.20
C VAL A 68 -1.36 -8.27 -17.49
N SER A 69 -0.76 -9.44 -17.47
CA SER A 69 -1.47 -10.72 -17.56
C SER A 69 -1.17 -11.62 -16.37
N TRP A 70 -2.09 -12.53 -16.10
CA TRP A 70 -2.04 -13.44 -14.98
C TRP A 70 -2.20 -14.88 -15.45
N ASN A 71 -1.26 -15.75 -15.02
CA ASN A 71 -1.37 -17.19 -15.17
C ASN A 71 -1.65 -17.82 -13.80
N GLY A 72 -2.90 -18.23 -13.57
CA GLY A 72 -3.32 -18.77 -12.28
C GLY A 72 -2.70 -20.13 -11.95
N GLU A 73 -2.39 -20.96 -12.94
CA GLU A 73 -1.82 -22.28 -12.71
C GLU A 73 -0.39 -22.18 -12.15
N GLU A 74 0.37 -21.21 -12.62
CA GLU A 74 1.76 -20.99 -12.19
C GLU A 74 1.88 -19.89 -11.15
N SER A 75 0.78 -19.23 -10.78
CA SER A 75 0.78 -18.04 -9.93
C SER A 75 1.73 -16.94 -10.44
N GLU A 76 1.80 -16.83 -11.76
CA GLU A 76 2.71 -15.95 -12.48
C GLU A 76 2.02 -14.65 -12.88
N VAL A 77 2.72 -13.56 -12.69
CA VAL A 77 2.36 -12.24 -13.20
C VAL A 77 3.34 -11.84 -14.29
N ASN A 78 2.82 -11.51 -15.45
CA ASN A 78 3.58 -11.05 -16.59
C ASN A 78 3.24 -9.60 -16.92
N ILE A 79 4.25 -8.74 -16.99
CA ILE A 79 4.12 -7.31 -17.29
C ILE A 79 4.94 -7.02 -18.54
N VAL A 80 4.28 -6.51 -19.57
CA VAL A 80 4.92 -6.18 -20.84
C VAL A 80 4.79 -4.69 -21.12
N LYS A 81 5.93 -4.03 -21.32
CA LYS A 81 5.98 -2.63 -21.78
C LYS A 81 6.96 -2.50 -22.94
N GLY A 82 6.43 -2.26 -24.13
CA GLY A 82 7.26 -2.23 -25.34
C GLY A 82 8.00 -3.55 -25.56
N ARG A 83 9.31 -3.53 -25.47
CA ARG A 83 10.15 -4.73 -25.57
C ARG A 83 10.51 -5.36 -24.23
N ASP A 84 10.15 -4.70 -23.13
CA ASP A 84 10.47 -5.17 -21.80
C ASP A 84 9.40 -6.12 -21.30
N ASN A 85 9.85 -7.26 -20.79
CA ASN A 85 9.00 -8.29 -20.22
C ASN A 85 9.48 -8.62 -18.81
N ILE A 86 8.62 -8.33 -17.81
CA ILE A 86 8.85 -8.66 -16.42
C ILE A 86 7.99 -9.85 -16.05
N ILE A 87 8.59 -10.87 -15.47
CA ILE A 87 7.89 -12.04 -14.94
C ILE A 87 8.19 -12.16 -13.44
N THR A 88 7.17 -12.25 -12.64
CA THR A 88 7.26 -12.52 -11.20
C THR A 88 6.19 -13.52 -10.78
N HIS A 89 6.35 -14.13 -9.62
CA HIS A 89 5.39 -15.09 -9.07
C HIS A 89 4.90 -14.63 -7.69
N ILE A 90 3.69 -15.01 -7.35
CA ILE A 90 3.14 -14.73 -6.02
C ILE A 90 4.01 -15.40 -4.94
N LEU A 91 4.27 -14.68 -3.86
CA LEU A 91 5.12 -15.07 -2.73
C LEU A 91 6.59 -15.28 -3.10
N SER A 92 7.01 -14.92 -4.30
CA SER A 92 8.41 -14.91 -4.71
C SER A 92 9.02 -13.52 -4.52
N SER A 93 10.24 -13.48 -4.01
CA SER A 93 11.09 -12.28 -3.95
C SER A 93 11.99 -12.14 -5.18
N LYS A 94 11.62 -12.77 -6.27
CA LYS A 94 12.38 -12.79 -7.51
C LYS A 94 11.51 -12.41 -8.69
N ALA A 95 12.09 -11.67 -9.61
CA ALA A 95 11.49 -11.42 -10.91
C ALA A 95 12.58 -11.47 -12.00
N THR A 96 12.16 -11.67 -13.22
CA THR A 96 13.05 -11.52 -14.37
C THR A 96 12.61 -10.34 -15.20
N LEU A 97 13.58 -9.58 -15.70
CA LEU A 97 13.38 -8.59 -16.74
C LEU A 97 14.15 -9.06 -17.97
N ASN A 98 13.43 -9.39 -19.04
CA ASN A 98 14.04 -9.91 -20.28
C ASN A 98 14.97 -11.11 -20.01
N GLY A 99 14.59 -12.00 -19.08
CA GLY A 99 15.36 -13.16 -18.68
C GLY A 99 16.46 -12.93 -17.64
N VAL A 100 16.76 -11.69 -17.29
CA VAL A 100 17.75 -11.34 -16.25
C VAL A 100 17.08 -11.32 -14.88
N LEU A 101 17.65 -12.06 -13.92
CA LEU A 101 17.09 -12.21 -12.57
C LEU A 101 17.37 -11.00 -11.69
N TYR A 102 16.33 -10.50 -11.05
CA TYR A 102 16.36 -9.48 -10.02
C TYR A 102 15.72 -10.02 -8.73
N THR A 103 16.22 -9.56 -7.60
CA THR A 103 15.67 -9.91 -6.28
C THR A 103 15.18 -8.67 -5.54
N PHE A 104 14.15 -8.84 -4.72
CA PHE A 104 13.59 -7.80 -3.89
C PHE A 104 13.23 -8.37 -2.51
N ASP A 105 13.07 -7.50 -1.52
CA ASP A 105 12.95 -7.91 -0.12
C ASP A 105 11.50 -8.24 0.32
N VAL A 106 10.50 -7.72 -0.37
CA VAL A 106 9.09 -7.99 -0.10
C VAL A 106 8.44 -8.63 -1.32
N PRO A 107 7.89 -9.85 -1.20
CA PRO A 107 7.33 -10.57 -2.34
C PRO A 107 6.03 -9.96 -2.86
N ALA A 108 5.70 -10.30 -4.11
CA ALA A 108 4.35 -10.10 -4.63
C ALA A 108 3.35 -10.90 -3.80
N MET A 109 2.21 -10.31 -3.46
CA MET A 109 1.19 -10.90 -2.60
C MET A 109 -0.21 -10.70 -3.16
N ILE A 110 -1.11 -11.62 -2.80
CA ILE A 110 -2.54 -11.46 -3.06
C ILE A 110 -3.21 -10.94 -1.78
N LYS A 111 -3.98 -9.85 -1.92
CA LYS A 111 -4.83 -9.29 -0.89
C LYS A 111 -6.13 -8.82 -1.54
N ASP A 112 -7.27 -9.22 -0.98
CA ASP A 112 -8.61 -8.85 -1.48
C ASP A 112 -8.78 -9.13 -2.99
N ASP A 113 -8.35 -10.31 -3.43
CA ASP A 113 -8.36 -10.76 -4.83
C ASP A 113 -7.55 -9.88 -5.80
N ARG A 114 -6.62 -9.08 -5.29
CA ARG A 114 -5.73 -8.25 -6.10
C ARG A 114 -4.28 -8.61 -5.84
N THR A 115 -3.48 -8.58 -6.89
CA THR A 115 -2.03 -8.77 -6.79
C THR A 115 -1.36 -7.45 -6.45
N PHE A 116 -0.65 -7.44 -5.31
CA PHE A 116 0.15 -6.32 -4.84
C PHE A 116 1.63 -6.61 -5.02
N VAL A 117 2.36 -5.60 -5.44
CA VAL A 117 3.82 -5.67 -5.61
C VAL A 117 4.48 -4.43 -5.00
N PRO A 118 5.75 -4.52 -4.57
CA PRO A 118 6.51 -3.34 -4.18
C PRO A 118 6.64 -2.37 -5.36
N LEU A 119 6.07 -1.17 -5.20
CA LEU A 119 6.00 -0.18 -6.27
C LEU A 119 7.39 0.17 -6.83
N ARG A 120 8.33 0.49 -5.94
CA ARG A 120 9.68 0.89 -6.34
C ARG A 120 10.35 -0.15 -7.22
N PHE A 121 10.19 -1.42 -6.88
CA PHE A 121 10.79 -2.50 -7.63
C PHE A 121 10.29 -2.55 -9.09
N ILE A 122 8.98 -2.51 -9.29
CA ILE A 122 8.39 -2.52 -10.65
C ILE A 122 8.75 -1.24 -11.42
N ALA A 123 8.66 -0.09 -10.78
CA ALA A 123 8.97 1.17 -11.42
C ALA A 123 10.45 1.25 -11.85
N GLU A 124 11.37 0.81 -11.00
CA GLU A 124 12.79 0.77 -11.33
C GLU A 124 13.11 -0.20 -12.47
N LEU A 125 12.46 -1.37 -12.51
CA LEU A 125 12.61 -2.30 -13.65
C LEU A 125 12.11 -1.71 -14.97
N LEU A 126 11.18 -0.77 -14.92
CA LEU A 126 10.68 -0.03 -16.07
C LEU A 126 11.43 1.29 -16.31
N ASN A 127 12.61 1.47 -15.69
CA ASN A 127 13.45 2.66 -15.78
C ASN A 127 12.79 3.96 -15.30
N CYS A 128 11.84 3.87 -14.39
CA CYS A 128 11.24 5.04 -13.75
C CYS A 128 11.96 5.40 -12.47
N ASP A 129 12.07 6.67 -12.16
CA ASP A 129 12.50 7.16 -10.87
C ASP A 129 11.34 7.16 -9.88
N VAL A 130 11.60 6.85 -8.62
CA VAL A 130 10.59 6.80 -7.55
C VAL A 130 11.07 7.58 -6.35
N GLU A 131 10.28 8.55 -5.90
CA GLU A 131 10.50 9.31 -4.69
C GLU A 131 9.33 9.12 -3.71
N TRP A 132 9.64 9.09 -2.42
CA TRP A 132 8.67 9.01 -1.34
C TRP A 132 8.72 10.27 -0.49
N ASP A 133 7.56 10.92 -0.32
CA ASP A 133 7.38 12.03 0.62
C ASP A 133 6.59 11.54 1.83
N GLU A 134 7.27 11.41 2.96
CA GLU A 134 6.69 10.95 4.22
C GLU A 134 5.69 11.96 4.81
N ASN A 135 5.88 13.26 4.56
CA ASN A 135 5.00 14.28 5.10
C ASN A 135 3.62 14.27 4.45
N THR A 136 3.57 14.01 3.16
CA THR A 136 2.33 14.00 2.36
C THR A 136 1.82 12.60 2.05
N TYR A 137 2.57 11.54 2.42
CA TYR A 137 2.28 10.15 2.03
C TYR A 137 2.10 9.99 0.52
N THR A 138 3.00 10.60 -0.23
CA THR A 138 2.95 10.63 -1.68
C THR A 138 4.15 9.90 -2.29
N VAL A 139 3.87 8.99 -3.20
CA VAL A 139 4.87 8.38 -4.09
C VAL A 139 4.84 9.11 -5.42
N THR A 140 5.97 9.63 -5.84
CA THR A 140 6.13 10.29 -7.14
C THR A 140 6.94 9.40 -8.06
N ILE A 141 6.34 9.01 -9.17
CA ILE A 141 6.99 8.23 -10.23
C ILE A 141 7.26 9.16 -11.41
N THR A 142 8.49 9.13 -11.88
CA THR A 142 8.91 9.90 -13.06
C THR A 142 9.37 8.93 -14.14
N SER A 143 8.72 8.99 -15.31
CA SER A 143 9.09 8.18 -16.45
C SER A 143 10.46 8.58 -16.99
N PRO A 144 11.20 7.64 -17.61
CA PRO A 144 12.45 7.99 -18.26
C PRO A 144 12.23 8.98 -19.41
N PRO A 145 13.21 9.84 -19.71
CA PRO A 145 13.11 10.74 -20.86
C PRO A 145 12.93 9.93 -22.14
N ALA A 146 12.13 10.48 -23.02
CA ALA A 146 11.83 9.86 -24.31
C ALA A 146 13.06 9.84 -25.22
#